data_88327708dfd5180425392d74e67167ab
#
_entry.id   88327708dfd5180425392d74e67167ab
#
_cell.length_a   1.000
_cell.length_b   1.000
_cell.length_c   1.000
_cell.angle_alpha   90.00
_cell.angle_beta   90.00
_cell.angle_gamma   90.00
#
_symmetry.space_group_name_H-M   'P 1'
#
loop_
_entity.id
_entity.type
_entity.pdbx_description
1 polymer ?
#
loop_
_entity_poly.entity_id
_entity_poly.type
_entity_poly.pdbx_seq_one_letter_code
_entity_poly.pdbx_strand_id
1 'polypeptide(L)'
;MTVVLITGISGTGVGSFVNDAIQIGKDRFHTDFNLIQLGRRMWELDVGKGALSYEQWEATILNRLAVLPYLRRVAFDSAVHEVRKDKDRIHLILSKATFWHHKTIIPGFDQTRLNQLDFDYLVTIVNDVIDVWSELRNSHQERWSSLSPIDVLEWREIETFFTEQMARILGDEDLPIPFYVLAIRYGPRSLVRLLLKPKSKKVYRSYPITFVKARPEVQREADRLGDHLQKTAIVFNPRGIQDYDRLRDLKKEYRKWCKQKRFAFSATDWQQIVQHVSQQTVSRDHRLIEQSNYIVVYYPELKYYTKKGSKHHLTRLVPFSSGVLDEMHYATERGKEVLLFWNSKQDSGPFLSSIHTKKFKSVDALLEFAAAMNTRQAPNHCSR
;
A
#
# COMPACT_ATOMS: atom_id res chain seq x y z
N MET A 1 12.57 4.49 -21.88
CA MET A 1 12.76 5.30 -20.66
C MET A 1 11.57 5.04 -19.76
N THR A 2 11.81 4.82 -18.49
CA THR A 2 10.71 4.65 -17.48
C THR A 2 10.81 5.75 -16.45
N VAL A 3 9.71 6.48 -16.22
CA VAL A 3 9.63 7.57 -15.24
C VAL A 3 8.53 7.28 -14.25
N VAL A 4 8.86 7.29 -12.96
CA VAL A 4 7.92 6.93 -11.90
C VAL A 4 7.90 8.02 -10.83
N LEU A 5 6.72 8.50 -10.50
CA LEU A 5 6.52 9.37 -9.34
C LEU A 5 6.18 8.51 -8.12
N ILE A 6 6.95 8.66 -7.06
CA ILE A 6 6.75 7.94 -5.80
C ILE A 6 6.44 8.95 -4.70
N THR A 7 5.34 8.72 -4.00
CA THR A 7 4.87 9.58 -2.92
C THR A 7 4.71 8.84 -1.60
N GLY A 8 4.44 9.57 -0.56
CA GLY A 8 4.11 9.08 0.77
C GLY A 8 4.37 10.14 1.84
N ILE A 9 3.61 10.07 2.92
CA ILE A 9 3.71 11.04 4.00
C ILE A 9 5.02 10.91 4.79
N SER A 10 5.42 11.96 5.50
CA SER A 10 6.57 11.90 6.42
C SER A 10 6.39 10.76 7.43
N GLY A 11 7.48 10.14 7.87
CA GLY A 11 7.45 9.01 8.81
C GLY A 11 7.11 7.65 8.19
N THR A 12 6.69 7.60 6.92
CA THR A 12 6.39 6.34 6.23
C THR A 12 7.63 5.48 5.96
N GLY A 13 8.82 6.08 5.83
CA GLY A 13 10.04 5.34 5.46
C GLY A 13 10.22 5.18 3.95
N VAL A 14 9.60 6.03 3.13
CA VAL A 14 9.63 5.94 1.65
C VAL A 14 11.06 5.94 1.11
N GLY A 15 11.92 6.82 1.62
CA GLY A 15 13.31 6.93 1.16
C GLY A 15 14.11 5.64 1.34
N SER A 16 14.03 5.02 2.51
CA SER A 16 14.67 3.72 2.79
C SER A 16 14.12 2.63 1.89
N PHE A 17 12.79 2.52 1.77
CA PHE A 17 12.13 1.52 0.93
C PHE A 17 12.56 1.62 -0.53
N VAL A 18 12.67 2.83 -1.08
CA VAL A 18 13.11 3.07 -2.46
C VAL A 18 14.59 2.76 -2.64
N ASN A 19 15.45 3.13 -1.69
CA ASN A 19 16.87 2.81 -1.73
C ASN A 19 17.10 1.28 -1.71
N ASP A 20 16.37 0.55 -0.86
CA ASP A 20 16.44 -0.91 -0.82
C ASP A 20 15.95 -1.53 -2.14
N ALA A 21 14.92 -0.95 -2.77
CA ALA A 21 14.44 -1.38 -4.08
C ALA A 21 15.52 -1.16 -5.17
N ILE A 22 16.17 0.01 -5.18
CA ILE A 22 17.27 0.32 -6.09
C ILE A 22 18.41 -0.69 -5.92
N GLN A 23 18.81 -0.97 -4.68
CA GLN A 23 19.87 -1.93 -4.39
C GLN A 23 19.52 -3.33 -4.92
N ILE A 24 18.31 -3.80 -4.67
CA ILE A 24 17.83 -5.09 -5.19
C ILE A 24 17.82 -5.10 -6.73
N GLY A 25 17.40 -4.01 -7.35
CA GLY A 25 17.38 -3.86 -8.80
C GLY A 25 18.80 -3.93 -9.42
N LYS A 26 19.76 -3.26 -8.78
CA LYS A 26 21.17 -3.31 -9.18
C LYS A 26 21.76 -4.71 -9.01
N ASP A 27 21.61 -5.32 -7.84
CA ASP A 27 22.27 -6.58 -7.50
C ASP A 27 21.71 -7.77 -8.27
N ARG A 28 20.41 -7.81 -8.52
CA ARG A 28 19.74 -8.98 -9.09
C ARG A 28 19.34 -8.84 -10.54
N PHE A 29 19.17 -7.63 -11.01
CA PHE A 29 18.65 -7.36 -12.36
C PHE A 29 19.61 -6.53 -13.20
N HIS A 30 20.75 -6.11 -12.64
CA HIS A 30 21.75 -5.27 -13.30
C HIS A 30 21.14 -4.01 -13.93
N THR A 31 20.11 -3.46 -13.27
CA THR A 31 19.37 -2.29 -13.75
C THR A 31 19.88 -1.04 -13.02
N ASP A 32 20.18 0.00 -13.79
CA ASP A 32 20.58 1.28 -13.24
C ASP A 32 19.35 2.19 -13.05
N PHE A 33 19.30 2.83 -11.88
CA PHE A 33 18.24 3.74 -11.49
C PHE A 33 18.78 5.13 -11.25
N ASN A 34 18.00 6.13 -11.60
CA ASN A 34 18.26 7.50 -11.22
C ASN A 34 17.22 7.95 -10.18
N LEU A 35 17.67 8.19 -8.95
CA LEU A 35 16.81 8.66 -7.86
C LEU A 35 16.86 10.17 -7.73
N ILE A 36 15.74 10.82 -7.98
CA ILE A 36 15.55 12.26 -7.87
C ILE A 36 14.70 12.56 -6.64
N GLN A 37 15.29 13.08 -5.58
CA GLN A 37 14.59 13.44 -4.35
C GLN A 37 14.28 14.94 -4.34
N LEU A 38 13.03 15.31 -4.68
CA LEU A 38 12.65 16.73 -4.81
C LEU A 38 12.82 17.52 -3.51
N GLY A 39 12.50 16.92 -2.37
CA GLY A 39 12.71 17.57 -1.08
C GLY A 39 14.17 17.91 -0.81
N ARG A 40 15.10 17.02 -1.13
CA ARG A 40 16.55 17.29 -1.00
C ARG A 40 17.02 18.36 -1.96
N ARG A 41 16.52 18.37 -3.18
CA ARG A 41 16.84 19.45 -4.14
C ARG A 41 16.36 20.81 -3.67
N MET A 42 15.14 20.89 -3.13
CA MET A 42 14.65 22.13 -2.53
C MET A 42 15.54 22.60 -1.36
N TRP A 43 15.99 21.69 -0.52
CA TRP A 43 16.91 21.97 0.57
C TRP A 43 18.25 22.52 0.04
N GLU A 44 18.84 21.85 -0.94
CA GLU A 44 20.11 22.28 -1.55
C GLU A 44 20.01 23.67 -2.20
N LEU A 45 18.86 23.99 -2.80
CA LEU A 45 18.58 25.29 -3.42
C LEU A 45 18.39 26.41 -2.38
N ASP A 46 17.76 26.11 -1.25
CA ASP A 46 17.43 27.12 -0.23
C ASP A 46 18.61 27.42 0.73
N VAL A 47 19.30 26.40 1.16
CA VAL A 47 20.27 26.53 2.26
C VAL A 47 21.71 26.31 1.79
N GLY A 48 21.91 25.60 0.69
CA GLY A 48 23.23 25.17 0.28
C GLY A 48 23.84 24.11 1.23
N LYS A 49 25.04 23.66 0.90
CA LYS A 49 25.72 22.65 1.72
C LYS A 49 26.32 23.32 2.98
N GLY A 50 25.73 23.05 4.14
CA GLY A 50 26.40 23.28 5.41
C GLY A 50 25.71 24.11 6.50
N ALA A 51 24.64 24.86 6.22
CA ALA A 51 24.00 25.71 7.22
C ALA A 51 22.97 25.01 8.12
N LEU A 52 22.15 24.11 7.55
CA LEU A 52 21.14 23.30 8.26
C LEU A 52 21.11 21.87 7.71
N SER A 53 20.89 20.87 8.55
CA SER A 53 20.59 19.53 8.06
C SER A 53 19.26 19.51 7.29
N TYR A 54 19.06 18.49 6.45
CA TYR A 54 17.80 18.32 5.73
C TYR A 54 16.60 18.24 6.68
N GLU A 55 16.75 17.55 7.80
CA GLU A 55 15.70 17.37 8.82
C GLU A 55 15.38 18.71 9.52
N GLN A 56 16.39 19.52 9.82
CA GLN A 56 16.20 20.85 10.40
C GLN A 56 15.51 21.79 9.41
N TRP A 57 15.93 21.77 8.16
CA TRP A 57 15.31 22.55 7.10
C TRP A 57 13.85 22.12 6.87
N GLU A 58 13.58 20.82 6.77
CA GLU A 58 12.23 20.30 6.60
C GLU A 58 11.30 20.70 7.76
N ALA A 59 11.83 20.83 8.97
CA ALA A 59 11.07 21.29 10.12
C ALA A 59 10.61 22.75 10.00
N THR A 60 11.36 23.58 9.29
CA THR A 60 11.15 25.03 9.25
C THR A 60 10.58 25.55 7.94
N ILE A 61 10.75 24.83 6.83
CA ILE A 61 10.36 25.32 5.49
C ILE A 61 8.85 25.60 5.36
N LEU A 62 8.02 24.84 6.06
CA LEU A 62 6.57 25.04 6.05
C LEU A 62 6.13 26.33 6.77
N ASN A 63 6.99 26.93 7.59
CA ASN A 63 6.76 28.27 8.14
C ASN A 63 7.08 29.38 7.13
N ARG A 64 7.66 29.03 5.97
CA ARG A 64 8.08 29.94 4.90
C ARG A 64 7.27 29.67 3.62
N LEU A 65 5.94 29.64 3.73
CA LEU A 65 5.03 29.27 2.65
C LEU A 65 5.19 30.11 1.38
N ALA A 66 5.64 31.35 1.49
CA ALA A 66 5.90 32.21 0.33
C ALA A 66 7.10 31.73 -0.53
N VAL A 67 8.07 31.04 0.06
CA VAL A 67 9.28 30.55 -0.63
C VAL A 67 9.07 29.15 -1.20
N LEU A 68 8.25 28.34 -0.56
CA LEU A 68 8.03 26.94 -0.92
C LEU A 68 7.62 26.72 -2.39
N PRO A 69 6.67 27.49 -2.99
CA PRO A 69 6.31 27.32 -4.40
C PRO A 69 7.48 27.60 -5.35
N TYR A 70 8.32 28.57 -5.04
CA TYR A 70 9.51 28.87 -5.84
C TYR A 70 10.51 27.74 -5.81
N LEU A 71 10.89 27.27 -4.62
CA LEU A 71 11.83 26.16 -4.47
C LEU A 71 11.34 24.89 -5.15
N ARG A 72 10.03 24.60 -5.01
CA ARG A 72 9.39 23.46 -5.65
C ARG A 72 9.51 23.56 -7.16
N ARG A 73 9.17 24.71 -7.74
CA ARG A 73 9.26 24.95 -9.19
C ARG A 73 10.68 24.69 -9.70
N VAL A 74 11.70 25.27 -9.07
CA VAL A 74 13.10 25.13 -9.49
C VAL A 74 13.56 23.67 -9.35
N ALA A 75 13.17 22.98 -8.27
CA ALA A 75 13.50 21.57 -8.08
C ALA A 75 12.87 20.67 -9.14
N PHE A 76 11.62 20.92 -9.52
CA PHE A 76 10.95 20.20 -10.62
C PHE A 76 11.58 20.52 -11.98
N ASP A 77 11.89 21.76 -12.29
CA ASP A 77 12.54 22.15 -13.54
C ASP A 77 13.89 21.44 -13.68
N SER A 78 14.66 21.34 -12.60
CA SER A 78 15.90 20.56 -12.54
C SER A 78 15.66 19.07 -12.79
N ALA A 79 14.60 18.49 -12.18
CA ALA A 79 14.24 17.09 -12.40
C ALA A 79 13.85 16.80 -13.85
N VAL A 80 13.03 17.66 -14.45
CA VAL A 80 12.63 17.57 -15.87
C VAL A 80 13.86 17.59 -16.78
N HIS A 81 14.79 18.52 -16.52
CA HIS A 81 16.03 18.60 -17.30
C HIS A 81 16.86 17.31 -17.21
N GLU A 82 17.03 16.77 -16.02
CA GLU A 82 17.80 15.55 -15.79
C GLU A 82 17.16 14.33 -16.44
N VAL A 83 15.84 14.15 -16.31
CA VAL A 83 15.12 13.05 -16.96
C VAL A 83 15.24 13.12 -18.48
N ARG A 84 15.12 14.31 -19.07
CA ARG A 84 15.24 14.49 -20.53
C ARG A 84 16.64 14.23 -21.06
N LYS A 85 17.67 14.48 -20.25
CA LYS A 85 19.08 14.30 -20.62
C LYS A 85 19.48 12.83 -20.62
N ASP A 86 18.92 12.02 -19.73
CA ASP A 86 19.29 10.61 -19.54
C ASP A 86 18.07 9.72 -19.82
N LYS A 87 18.00 9.17 -21.03
CA LYS A 87 16.88 8.36 -21.49
C LYS A 87 17.04 6.85 -21.23
N ASP A 88 18.21 6.43 -20.76
CA ASP A 88 18.55 5.00 -20.69
C ASP A 88 18.23 4.40 -19.32
N ARG A 89 18.08 5.24 -18.28
CA ARG A 89 17.78 4.80 -16.92
C ARG A 89 16.30 4.79 -16.58
N ILE A 90 15.98 4.12 -15.49
CA ILE A 90 14.70 4.23 -14.81
C ILE A 90 14.78 5.40 -13.82
N HIS A 91 13.97 6.41 -14.03
CA HIS A 91 13.92 7.58 -13.17
C HIS A 91 12.86 7.43 -12.09
N LEU A 92 13.28 7.48 -10.82
CA LEU A 92 12.41 7.45 -9.65
C LEU A 92 12.38 8.85 -9.04
N ILE A 93 11.25 9.53 -9.19
CA ILE A 93 11.06 10.89 -8.66
C ILE A 93 10.34 10.77 -7.33
N LEU A 94 11.05 11.09 -6.25
CA LEU A 94 10.53 11.05 -4.89
C LEU A 94 10.00 12.42 -4.49
N SER A 95 8.70 12.50 -4.19
CA SER A 95 8.03 13.71 -3.76
C SER A 95 6.99 13.41 -2.69
N LYS A 96 6.42 14.45 -2.10
CA LYS A 96 5.20 14.38 -1.31
C LYS A 96 4.06 14.97 -2.14
N ALA A 97 2.91 14.31 -2.16
CA ALA A 97 1.71 14.87 -2.76
C ALA A 97 1.16 16.00 -1.89
N THR A 98 1.35 15.85 -0.56
CA THR A 98 0.82 16.77 0.43
C THR A 98 1.79 16.99 1.60
N PHE A 99 1.69 18.17 2.23
CA PHE A 99 2.36 18.48 3.49
C PHE A 99 1.30 18.75 4.56
N TRP A 100 1.55 18.26 5.76
CA TRP A 100 0.76 18.58 6.94
C TRP A 100 1.37 19.75 7.70
N HIS A 101 0.59 20.80 7.89
CA HIS A 101 1.03 22.02 8.59
C HIS A 101 -0.11 22.62 9.39
N HIS A 102 0.00 22.66 10.73
CA HIS A 102 -1.00 23.24 11.63
C HIS A 102 -2.47 22.81 11.32
N LYS A 103 -2.71 21.51 11.18
CA LYS A 103 -4.04 20.97 10.82
C LYS A 103 -4.53 21.36 9.42
N THR A 104 -3.63 21.86 8.57
CA THR A 104 -3.93 22.23 7.19
C THR A 104 -3.11 21.36 6.24
N ILE A 105 -3.69 21.01 5.11
CA ILE A 105 -3.03 20.30 4.02
C ILE A 105 -2.53 21.31 2.99
N ILE A 106 -1.24 21.24 2.71
CA ILE A 106 -0.60 22.07 1.67
C ILE A 106 -0.25 21.13 0.49
N PRO A 107 -0.68 21.44 -0.75
CA PRO A 107 -0.32 20.65 -1.92
C PRO A 107 1.21 20.57 -2.12
N GLY A 108 1.70 19.38 -2.40
CA GLY A 108 3.13 19.11 -2.64
C GLY A 108 3.53 19.16 -4.12
N PHE A 109 2.56 19.13 -5.02
CA PHE A 109 2.79 19.09 -6.46
C PHE A 109 2.69 20.48 -7.13
N ASP A 110 3.42 20.60 -8.23
CA ASP A 110 3.22 21.61 -9.27
C ASP A 110 2.76 20.89 -10.54
N GLN A 111 1.45 20.93 -10.80
CA GLN A 111 0.83 20.24 -11.94
C GLN A 111 1.44 20.67 -13.27
N THR A 112 1.72 21.97 -13.45
CA THR A 112 2.30 22.50 -14.69
C THR A 112 3.66 21.86 -14.98
N ARG A 113 4.42 21.51 -13.94
CA ARG A 113 5.73 20.88 -14.07
C ARG A 113 5.64 19.38 -14.25
N LEU A 114 4.70 18.74 -13.56
CA LEU A 114 4.44 17.31 -13.75
C LEU A 114 4.03 17.00 -15.19
N ASN A 115 3.21 17.84 -15.82
CA ASN A 115 2.81 17.71 -17.23
C ASN A 115 3.99 17.76 -18.24
N GLN A 116 5.20 18.09 -17.78
CA GLN A 116 6.39 18.08 -18.64
C GLN A 116 7.11 16.73 -18.66
N LEU A 117 6.63 15.78 -17.89
CA LEU A 117 7.20 14.42 -17.76
C LEU A 117 6.14 13.39 -18.16
N ASP A 118 6.56 12.42 -18.96
CA ASP A 118 5.74 11.29 -19.36
C ASP A 118 5.91 10.18 -18.31
N PHE A 119 5.01 10.13 -17.33
CA PHE A 119 5.05 9.14 -16.26
C PHE A 119 4.47 7.80 -16.74
N ASP A 120 5.20 6.70 -16.48
CA ASP A 120 4.69 5.34 -16.68
C ASP A 120 3.82 4.86 -15.52
N TYR A 121 4.15 5.32 -14.30
CA TYR A 121 3.44 4.94 -13.06
C TYR A 121 3.48 6.07 -12.04
N LEU A 122 2.41 6.15 -11.24
CA LEU A 122 2.41 6.85 -9.97
C LEU A 122 2.25 5.82 -8.85
N VAL A 123 3.03 5.96 -7.78
CA VAL A 123 3.05 5.00 -6.67
C VAL A 123 2.99 5.76 -5.35
N THR A 124 2.04 5.41 -4.48
CA THR A 124 2.05 5.87 -3.09
C THR A 124 2.53 4.75 -2.18
N ILE A 125 3.59 5.02 -1.41
CA ILE A 125 4.07 4.09 -0.38
C ILE A 125 3.36 4.42 0.93
N VAL A 126 2.78 3.39 1.57
CA VAL A 126 2.04 3.51 2.81
C VAL A 126 2.60 2.60 3.90
N ASN A 127 2.41 3.00 5.16
CA ASN A 127 2.74 2.20 6.33
C ASN A 127 1.60 2.27 7.36
N ASP A 128 1.66 1.42 8.37
CA ASP A 128 0.70 1.44 9.48
C ASP A 128 0.70 2.79 10.18
N VAL A 129 -0.49 3.31 10.45
CA VAL A 129 -0.68 4.64 11.05
C VAL A 129 0.07 4.79 12.38
N ILE A 130 0.03 3.75 13.21
CA ILE A 130 0.70 3.79 14.51
C ILE A 130 2.23 3.80 14.36
N ASP A 131 2.77 3.09 13.38
CA ASP A 131 4.21 3.08 13.11
C ASP A 131 4.65 4.46 12.60
N VAL A 132 3.90 5.06 11.65
CA VAL A 132 4.16 6.42 11.14
C VAL A 132 4.05 7.46 12.26
N TRP A 133 2.98 7.41 13.05
CA TRP A 133 2.76 8.34 14.16
C TRP A 133 3.87 8.25 15.20
N SER A 134 4.29 7.03 15.56
CA SER A 134 5.38 6.80 16.51
C SER A 134 6.71 7.34 15.97
N GLU A 135 7.01 7.13 14.70
CA GLU A 135 8.23 7.63 14.05
C GLU A 135 8.28 9.16 14.05
N LEU A 136 7.17 9.81 13.66
CA LEU A 136 7.08 11.27 13.67
C LEU A 136 7.27 11.87 15.07
N ARG A 137 6.65 11.25 16.08
CA ARG A 137 6.80 11.69 17.48
C ARG A 137 8.22 11.49 18.03
N ASN A 138 8.86 10.39 17.64
CA ASN A 138 10.23 10.08 18.06
C ASN A 138 11.28 10.96 17.35
N SER A 139 10.92 11.59 16.24
CA SER A 139 11.83 12.53 15.55
C SER A 139 12.11 13.82 16.35
N HIS A 140 11.46 13.99 17.51
CA HIS A 140 11.59 15.15 18.40
C HIS A 140 11.32 16.52 17.75
N GLN A 141 10.67 16.56 16.60
CA GLN A 141 10.28 17.80 15.95
C GLN A 141 9.00 18.35 16.59
N GLU A 142 9.04 19.57 17.08
CA GLU A 142 7.92 20.23 17.78
C GLU A 142 6.63 20.24 16.95
N ARG A 143 6.73 20.38 15.63
CA ARG A 143 5.58 20.37 14.70
C ARG A 143 4.73 19.10 14.77
N TRP A 144 5.29 17.98 15.23
CA TRP A 144 4.57 16.71 15.35
C TRP A 144 3.98 16.47 16.75
N SER A 145 4.25 17.36 17.70
CA SER A 145 3.82 17.20 19.10
C SER A 145 2.28 17.13 19.26
N SER A 146 1.55 17.86 18.42
CA SER A 146 0.08 17.90 18.41
C SER A 146 -0.56 16.88 17.45
N LEU A 147 0.23 16.09 16.71
CA LEU A 147 -0.28 15.15 15.73
C LEU A 147 -0.89 13.92 16.41
N SER A 148 -2.12 13.61 16.09
CA SER A 148 -2.82 12.40 16.55
C SER A 148 -2.75 11.28 15.51
N PRO A 149 -3.03 10.01 15.88
CA PRO A 149 -3.16 8.93 14.91
C PRO A 149 -4.26 9.16 13.87
N ILE A 150 -5.34 9.89 14.23
CA ILE A 150 -6.40 10.26 13.27
C ILE A 150 -5.84 11.20 12.22
N ASP A 151 -5.08 12.21 12.64
CA ASP A 151 -4.44 13.15 11.70
C ASP A 151 -3.53 12.41 10.70
N VAL A 152 -2.77 11.43 11.18
CA VAL A 152 -1.89 10.60 10.31
C VAL A 152 -2.72 9.75 9.35
N LEU A 153 -3.83 9.19 9.83
CA LEU A 153 -4.74 8.38 9.04
C LEU A 153 -5.37 9.22 7.91
N GLU A 154 -5.86 10.41 8.24
CA GLU A 154 -6.41 11.36 7.27
C GLU A 154 -5.35 11.84 6.28
N TRP A 155 -4.16 12.21 6.79
CA TRP A 155 -3.07 12.65 5.93
C TRP A 155 -2.63 11.56 4.95
N ARG A 156 -2.51 10.31 5.38
CA ARG A 156 -2.21 9.17 4.52
C ARG A 156 -3.25 8.99 3.41
N GLU A 157 -4.54 9.12 3.75
CA GLU A 157 -5.61 8.98 2.78
C GLU A 157 -5.61 10.16 1.79
N ILE A 158 -5.41 11.38 2.25
CA ILE A 158 -5.32 12.57 1.41
C ILE A 158 -4.10 12.48 0.48
N GLU A 159 -2.93 12.05 0.97
CA GLU A 159 -1.74 11.79 0.15
C GLU A 159 -2.03 10.82 -0.98
N THR A 160 -2.69 9.72 -0.64
CA THR A 160 -3.07 8.66 -1.60
C THR A 160 -4.05 9.20 -2.64
N PHE A 161 -5.10 9.89 -2.19
CA PHE A 161 -6.11 10.50 -3.06
C PHE A 161 -5.50 11.53 -4.02
N PHE A 162 -4.67 12.44 -3.52
CA PHE A 162 -4.03 13.44 -4.37
C PHE A 162 -3.12 12.82 -5.42
N THR A 163 -2.36 11.77 -5.07
CA THR A 163 -1.52 11.06 -6.03
C THR A 163 -2.35 10.34 -7.09
N GLU A 164 -3.47 9.73 -6.70
CA GLU A 164 -4.41 9.09 -7.62
C GLU A 164 -5.05 10.10 -8.57
N GLN A 165 -5.50 11.27 -8.07
CA GLN A 165 -6.04 12.33 -8.92
C GLN A 165 -4.99 12.86 -9.90
N MET A 166 -3.73 13.00 -9.46
CA MET A 166 -2.64 13.37 -10.37
C MET A 166 -2.45 12.34 -11.48
N ALA A 167 -2.55 11.04 -11.18
CA ALA A 167 -2.45 10.00 -12.19
C ALA A 167 -3.56 10.10 -13.26
N ARG A 168 -4.76 10.51 -12.86
CA ARG A 168 -5.89 10.77 -13.78
C ARG A 168 -5.70 12.04 -14.62
N ILE A 169 -5.20 13.10 -14.00
CA ILE A 169 -5.01 14.41 -14.65
C ILE A 169 -3.83 14.39 -15.64
N LEU A 170 -2.78 13.63 -15.32
CA LEU A 170 -1.57 13.54 -16.14
C LEU A 170 -1.69 12.51 -17.28
N GLY A 171 -2.68 11.63 -17.22
CA GLY A 171 -3.02 10.70 -18.29
C GLY A 171 -3.96 11.33 -19.31
N ASP A 172 -4.23 10.58 -20.38
CA ASP A 172 -5.28 10.93 -21.34
C ASP A 172 -6.67 10.69 -20.73
N GLU A 173 -7.70 11.35 -21.21
CA GLU A 173 -9.08 11.24 -20.70
C GLU A 173 -9.56 9.78 -20.62
N ASP A 174 -9.19 8.95 -21.59
CA ASP A 174 -9.58 7.55 -21.68
C ASP A 174 -8.57 6.58 -21.05
N LEU A 175 -7.34 7.04 -20.74
CA LEU A 175 -6.24 6.21 -20.27
C LEU A 175 -5.45 6.91 -19.16
N PRO A 176 -5.92 6.82 -17.90
CA PRO A 176 -5.16 7.36 -16.78
C PRO A 176 -3.82 6.65 -16.62
N ILE A 177 -2.81 7.38 -16.14
CA ILE A 177 -1.53 6.76 -15.77
C ILE A 177 -1.80 5.71 -14.68
N PRO A 178 -1.25 4.50 -14.79
CA PRO A 178 -1.41 3.47 -13.77
C PRO A 178 -0.95 3.96 -12.40
N PHE A 179 -1.83 3.86 -11.42
CA PHE A 179 -1.58 4.25 -10.03
C PHE A 179 -1.58 3.01 -9.12
N TYR A 180 -0.61 2.95 -8.19
CA TYR A 180 -0.48 1.84 -7.25
C TYR A 180 -0.23 2.32 -5.83
N VAL A 181 -0.88 1.67 -4.88
CA VAL A 181 -0.59 1.79 -3.45
C VAL A 181 0.24 0.57 -3.03
N LEU A 182 1.42 0.80 -2.51
CA LEU A 182 2.32 -0.23 -2.01
C LEU A 182 2.54 -0.06 -0.51
N ALA A 183 2.18 -1.06 0.27
CA ALA A 183 2.53 -1.10 1.67
C ALA A 183 4.01 -1.46 1.86
N ILE A 184 4.70 -0.80 2.79
CA ILE A 184 6.10 -1.13 3.13
C ILE A 184 6.27 -2.63 3.45
N ARG A 185 5.28 -3.26 4.08
CA ARG A 185 5.30 -4.69 4.42
C ARG A 185 5.31 -5.63 3.22
N TYR A 186 4.97 -5.16 2.02
CA TYR A 186 5.15 -5.97 0.81
C TYR A 186 6.61 -6.17 0.45
N GLY A 187 7.50 -5.38 1.06
CA GLY A 187 8.92 -5.36 0.82
C GLY A 187 9.32 -4.66 -0.50
N PRO A 188 10.55 -4.18 -0.61
CA PRO A 188 11.02 -3.40 -1.75
C PRO A 188 11.04 -4.19 -3.07
N ARG A 189 11.04 -5.54 -3.01
CA ARG A 189 10.91 -6.40 -4.21
C ARG A 189 9.59 -6.19 -4.96
N SER A 190 8.53 -5.75 -4.28
CA SER A 190 7.24 -5.45 -4.93
C SER A 190 7.37 -4.27 -5.88
N LEU A 191 8.07 -3.21 -5.46
CA LEU A 191 8.37 -2.06 -6.32
C LEU A 191 9.29 -2.46 -7.48
N VAL A 192 10.38 -3.18 -7.21
CA VAL A 192 11.30 -3.67 -8.27
C VAL A 192 10.53 -4.47 -9.32
N ARG A 193 9.64 -5.35 -8.91
CA ARG A 193 8.85 -6.15 -9.86
C ARG A 193 7.88 -5.28 -10.66
N LEU A 194 7.24 -4.30 -10.02
CA LEU A 194 6.37 -3.35 -10.71
C LEU A 194 7.12 -2.61 -11.82
N LEU A 195 8.34 -2.17 -11.53
CA LEU A 195 9.17 -1.41 -12.45
C LEU A 195 9.73 -2.28 -13.59
N LEU A 196 10.31 -3.44 -13.26
CA LEU A 196 11.06 -4.27 -14.21
C LEU A 196 10.21 -5.32 -14.92
N LYS A 197 9.02 -5.64 -14.39
CA LYS A 197 8.09 -6.60 -14.97
C LYS A 197 6.67 -6.03 -15.05
N PRO A 198 6.46 -4.94 -15.82
CA PRO A 198 5.19 -4.21 -15.87
C PRO A 198 4.02 -5.10 -16.32
N LYS A 199 4.29 -6.09 -17.17
CA LYS A 199 3.30 -7.06 -17.66
C LYS A 199 2.91 -8.13 -16.64
N SER A 200 3.61 -8.22 -15.49
CA SER A 200 3.24 -9.14 -14.42
C SER A 200 1.83 -8.84 -13.92
N LYS A 201 1.01 -9.87 -13.80
CA LYS A 201 -0.32 -9.74 -13.23
C LYS A 201 -0.25 -9.26 -11.78
N LYS A 202 -1.21 -8.45 -11.39
CA LYS A 202 -1.42 -7.95 -10.04
C LYS A 202 -2.56 -8.76 -9.43
N VAL A 203 -2.36 -9.27 -8.23
CA VAL A 203 -3.26 -10.22 -7.58
C VAL A 203 -3.59 -9.73 -6.18
N TYR A 204 -4.87 -9.57 -5.87
CA TYR A 204 -5.31 -9.38 -4.50
C TYR A 204 -5.53 -10.75 -3.84
N ARG A 205 -4.97 -10.94 -2.64
CA ARG A 205 -5.13 -12.16 -1.86
C ARG A 205 -6.11 -11.95 -0.71
N SER A 206 -7.30 -12.53 -0.83
CA SER A 206 -8.36 -12.50 0.17
C SER A 206 -8.38 -13.77 1.02
N TYR A 207 -8.60 -13.66 2.33
CA TYR A 207 -8.85 -14.80 3.22
C TYR A 207 -9.38 -14.35 4.58
N PRO A 208 -10.09 -15.21 5.34
CA PRO A 208 -10.67 -14.87 6.63
C PRO A 208 -9.59 -14.72 7.72
N ILE A 209 -8.92 -13.58 7.75
CA ILE A 209 -7.70 -13.30 8.56
C ILE A 209 -7.89 -13.70 10.02
N THR A 210 -9.00 -13.31 10.66
CA THR A 210 -9.25 -13.56 12.07
C THR A 210 -9.30 -15.06 12.39
N PHE A 211 -9.93 -15.84 11.52
CA PHE A 211 -10.06 -17.29 11.73
C PHE A 211 -8.77 -18.05 11.40
N VAL A 212 -8.07 -17.62 10.35
CA VAL A 212 -6.80 -18.22 9.92
C VAL A 212 -5.70 -17.94 10.93
N LYS A 213 -5.58 -16.70 11.42
CA LYS A 213 -4.56 -16.29 12.41
C LYS A 213 -4.63 -17.10 13.71
N ALA A 214 -5.80 -17.59 14.10
CA ALA A 214 -5.99 -18.42 15.29
C ALA A 214 -5.51 -19.89 15.10
N ARG A 215 -5.07 -20.29 13.91
CA ARG A 215 -4.71 -21.66 13.53
C ARG A 215 -3.40 -21.69 12.76
N PRO A 216 -2.28 -22.01 13.44
CA PRO A 216 -0.95 -21.94 12.82
C PRO A 216 -0.77 -22.80 11.57
N GLU A 217 -1.41 -23.96 11.49
CA GLU A 217 -1.34 -24.86 10.34
C GLU A 217 -2.04 -24.25 9.11
N VAL A 218 -3.20 -23.62 9.31
CA VAL A 218 -3.97 -22.97 8.23
C VAL A 218 -3.25 -21.67 7.81
N GLN A 219 -2.68 -20.94 8.78
CA GLN A 219 -1.87 -19.77 8.50
C GLN A 219 -0.67 -20.09 7.61
N ARG A 220 0.06 -21.18 7.92
CA ARG A 220 1.19 -21.62 7.08
C ARG A 220 0.76 -21.97 5.66
N GLU A 221 -0.39 -22.60 5.46
CA GLU A 221 -0.90 -22.91 4.13
C GLU A 221 -1.28 -21.62 3.36
N ALA A 222 -1.94 -20.66 4.03
CA ALA A 222 -2.25 -19.37 3.47
C ALA A 222 -0.97 -18.59 3.09
N ASP A 223 0.06 -18.63 3.92
CA ASP A 223 1.34 -17.95 3.65
C ASP A 223 2.07 -18.63 2.48
N ARG A 224 2.11 -19.98 2.44
CA ARG A 224 2.64 -20.74 1.29
C ARG A 224 1.95 -20.38 -0.02
N LEU A 225 0.62 -20.22 -0.02
CA LEU A 225 -0.14 -19.74 -1.17
C LEU A 225 0.36 -18.36 -1.61
N GLY A 226 0.49 -17.42 -0.66
CA GLY A 226 1.01 -16.09 -0.93
C GLY A 226 2.41 -16.09 -1.54
N ASP A 227 3.32 -16.86 -0.96
CA ASP A 227 4.71 -16.97 -1.41
C ASP A 227 4.80 -17.55 -2.84
N HIS A 228 3.94 -18.52 -3.17
CA HIS A 228 3.88 -19.06 -4.53
C HIS A 228 3.34 -18.04 -5.54
N LEU A 229 2.27 -17.33 -5.21
CA LEU A 229 1.75 -16.27 -6.06
C LEU A 229 2.79 -15.18 -6.30
N GLN A 230 3.56 -14.82 -5.27
CA GLN A 230 4.65 -13.83 -5.40
C GLN A 230 5.77 -14.27 -6.35
N LYS A 231 5.92 -15.54 -6.70
CA LYS A 231 6.91 -15.97 -7.70
C LYS A 231 6.58 -15.47 -9.10
N THR A 232 5.29 -15.40 -9.44
CA THR A 232 4.80 -15.11 -10.80
C THR A 232 4.01 -13.81 -10.92
N ALA A 233 3.53 -13.23 -9.82
CA ALA A 233 2.66 -12.07 -9.79
C ALA A 233 3.14 -11.01 -8.77
N ILE A 234 2.56 -9.83 -8.85
CA ILE A 234 2.63 -8.80 -7.80
C ILE A 234 1.42 -9.04 -6.89
N VAL A 235 1.66 -9.38 -5.63
CA VAL A 235 0.60 -9.77 -4.70
C VAL A 235 0.31 -8.65 -3.72
N PHE A 236 -0.93 -8.20 -3.70
CA PHE A 236 -1.48 -7.30 -2.69
C PHE A 236 -2.18 -8.13 -1.62
N ASN A 237 -1.79 -7.92 -0.37
CA ASN A 237 -2.30 -8.66 0.77
C ASN A 237 -2.92 -7.65 1.76
N PRO A 238 -4.15 -7.85 2.25
CA PRO A 238 -4.76 -6.96 3.24
C PRO A 238 -3.92 -6.82 4.52
N ARG A 239 -3.07 -7.82 4.83
CA ARG A 239 -2.11 -7.73 5.95
C ARG A 239 -0.87 -6.86 5.67
N GLY A 240 -0.75 -6.29 4.48
CA GLY A 240 0.29 -5.29 4.20
C GLY A 240 0.14 -4.03 5.04
N ILE A 241 -1.09 -3.72 5.46
CA ILE A 241 -1.43 -2.63 6.38
C ILE A 241 -2.20 -3.24 7.54
N GLN A 242 -1.66 -3.14 8.76
CA GLN A 242 -2.19 -3.80 9.97
C GLN A 242 -2.66 -2.79 11.02
N ASP A 243 -3.22 -1.67 10.59
CA ASP A 243 -3.65 -0.57 11.48
C ASP A 243 -4.47 -1.07 12.67
N TYR A 244 -5.43 -1.98 12.46
CA TYR A 244 -6.27 -2.51 13.51
C TYR A 244 -5.50 -3.37 14.54
N ASP A 245 -4.60 -4.23 14.07
CA ASP A 245 -3.76 -5.06 14.95
C ASP A 245 -2.79 -4.18 15.75
N ARG A 246 -2.18 -3.19 15.10
CA ARG A 246 -1.26 -2.24 15.75
C ARG A 246 -1.98 -1.39 16.80
N LEU A 247 -3.19 -0.93 16.53
CA LEU A 247 -4.02 -0.24 17.52
C LEU A 247 -4.31 -1.12 18.73
N ARG A 248 -4.67 -2.39 18.51
CA ARG A 248 -4.95 -3.32 19.60
C ARG A 248 -3.71 -3.55 20.46
N ASP A 249 -2.53 -3.65 19.86
CA ASP A 249 -1.29 -3.82 20.60
C ASP A 249 -0.93 -2.53 21.35
N LEU A 250 -1.10 -1.36 20.75
CA LEU A 250 -0.96 -0.07 21.42
C LEU A 250 -1.90 0.04 22.62
N LYS A 251 -3.16 -0.45 22.54
CA LYS A 251 -4.10 -0.44 23.65
C LYS A 251 -3.63 -1.27 24.84
N LYS A 252 -2.94 -2.40 24.60
CA LYS A 252 -2.36 -3.21 25.67
C LYS A 252 -1.21 -2.48 26.36
N GLU A 253 -0.37 -1.80 25.58
CA GLU A 253 0.74 -0.99 26.08
C GLU A 253 0.26 0.33 26.69
N TYR A 254 -0.83 0.90 26.19
CA TYR A 254 -1.40 2.17 26.64
C TYR A 254 -1.70 2.19 28.13
N ARG A 255 -2.21 1.09 28.71
CA ARG A 255 -2.39 0.97 30.16
C ARG A 255 -1.07 1.09 30.93
N LYS A 256 0.03 0.61 30.34
CA LYS A 256 1.40 0.73 30.87
C LYS A 256 1.95 2.14 30.69
N TRP A 257 1.63 2.78 29.57
CA TRP A 257 2.10 4.11 29.19
C TRP A 257 1.32 5.24 29.85
N CYS A 258 -0.01 5.09 30.07
CA CYS A 258 -0.77 6.03 30.89
C CYS A 258 -0.22 6.15 32.31
N LYS A 259 0.26 5.05 32.90
CA LYS A 259 0.96 5.08 34.19
C LYS A 259 2.26 5.89 34.14
N GLN A 260 2.85 6.07 32.96
CA GLN A 260 4.10 6.80 32.74
C GLN A 260 3.89 8.25 32.22
N LYS A 261 2.65 8.75 32.17
CA LYS A 261 2.27 10.10 31.65
C LYS A 261 2.77 10.44 30.25
N ARG A 262 3.05 9.44 29.41
CA ARG A 262 3.61 9.66 28.08
C ARG A 262 2.59 9.90 26.96
N PHE A 263 1.31 9.55 27.17
CA PHE A 263 0.24 9.74 26.18
C PHE A 263 -1.07 10.11 26.86
N ALA A 264 -1.78 11.08 26.30
CA ALA A 264 -3.08 11.52 26.75
C ALA A 264 -4.12 11.32 25.62
N PHE A 265 -4.53 10.06 25.39
CA PHE A 265 -5.77 9.82 24.66
C PHE A 265 -6.89 9.59 25.64
N SER A 266 -8.02 10.29 25.49
CA SER A 266 -9.23 9.97 26.22
C SER A 266 -9.83 8.64 25.71
N ALA A 267 -10.74 8.05 26.47
CA ALA A 267 -11.48 6.87 26.00
C ALA A 267 -12.27 7.18 24.71
N THR A 268 -12.74 8.41 24.57
CA THR A 268 -13.46 8.91 23.39
C THR A 268 -12.54 8.97 22.18
N ASP A 269 -11.32 9.51 22.31
CA ASP A 269 -10.33 9.54 21.22
C ASP A 269 -10.02 8.14 20.73
N TRP A 270 -9.89 7.19 21.67
CA TRP A 270 -9.64 5.80 21.32
C TRP A 270 -10.76 5.19 20.48
N GLN A 271 -12.02 5.42 20.86
CA GLN A 271 -13.18 4.94 20.10
C GLN A 271 -13.21 5.54 18.70
N GLN A 272 -12.94 6.83 18.57
CA GLN A 272 -12.87 7.50 17.27
C GLN A 272 -11.77 6.90 16.39
N ILE A 273 -10.55 6.71 16.92
CA ILE A 273 -9.45 6.10 16.16
C ILE A 273 -9.85 4.71 15.64
N VAL A 274 -10.42 3.86 16.50
CA VAL A 274 -10.85 2.51 16.09
C VAL A 274 -11.94 2.56 15.02
N GLN A 275 -12.89 3.47 15.12
CA GLN A 275 -13.95 3.64 14.14
C GLN A 275 -13.39 4.10 12.79
N HIS A 276 -12.52 5.10 12.75
CA HIS A 276 -11.89 5.60 11.54
C HIS A 276 -11.05 4.50 10.84
N VAL A 277 -10.24 3.77 11.61
CA VAL A 277 -9.46 2.64 11.07
C VAL A 277 -10.36 1.56 10.48
N SER A 278 -11.48 1.23 11.15
CA SER A 278 -12.42 0.22 10.67
C SER A 278 -13.06 0.64 9.33
N GLN A 279 -13.48 1.90 9.23
CA GLN A 279 -14.07 2.45 8.00
C GLN A 279 -13.06 2.49 6.85
N GLN A 280 -11.84 2.94 7.10
CA GLN A 280 -10.79 2.97 6.07
C GLN A 280 -10.29 1.59 5.66
N THR A 281 -10.47 0.56 6.49
CA THR A 281 -10.07 -0.80 6.12
C THR A 281 -10.81 -1.27 4.87
N VAL A 282 -12.12 -1.03 4.79
CA VAL A 282 -12.94 -1.44 3.63
C VAL A 282 -12.50 -0.70 2.37
N SER A 283 -12.43 0.63 2.41
CA SER A 283 -12.02 1.43 1.24
C SER A 283 -10.60 1.13 0.78
N ARG A 284 -9.70 0.84 1.71
CA ARG A 284 -8.33 0.39 1.42
C ARG A 284 -8.32 -0.95 0.67
N ASP A 285 -9.06 -1.95 1.16
CA ASP A 285 -9.09 -3.27 0.54
C ASP A 285 -9.74 -3.21 -0.84
N HIS A 286 -10.79 -2.42 -1.01
CA HIS A 286 -11.39 -2.14 -2.32
C HIS A 286 -10.36 -1.51 -3.29
N ARG A 287 -9.56 -0.54 -2.85
CA ARG A 287 -8.48 0.06 -3.67
C ARG A 287 -7.43 -0.99 -4.08
N LEU A 288 -7.05 -1.90 -3.17
CA LEU A 288 -6.12 -2.99 -3.49
C LEU A 288 -6.71 -3.97 -4.52
N ILE A 289 -8.02 -4.20 -4.49
CA ILE A 289 -8.74 -4.99 -5.49
C ILE A 289 -8.77 -4.24 -6.84
N GLU A 290 -9.07 -2.95 -6.84
CA GLU A 290 -9.12 -2.13 -8.07
C GLU A 290 -7.79 -2.16 -8.83
N GLN A 291 -6.67 -2.04 -8.14
CA GLN A 291 -5.33 -2.10 -8.75
C GLN A 291 -4.89 -3.52 -9.14
N SER A 292 -5.70 -4.56 -8.87
CA SER A 292 -5.43 -5.96 -9.19
C SER A 292 -6.08 -6.38 -10.50
N ASN A 293 -5.49 -7.36 -11.18
CA ASN A 293 -6.09 -7.97 -12.37
C ASN A 293 -7.15 -9.02 -12.02
N TYR A 294 -6.94 -9.75 -10.93
CA TYR A 294 -7.85 -10.75 -10.40
C TYR A 294 -7.63 -10.93 -8.89
N ILE A 295 -8.55 -11.62 -8.23
CA ILE A 295 -8.39 -11.95 -6.82
C ILE A 295 -8.27 -13.47 -6.61
N VAL A 296 -7.50 -13.85 -5.59
CA VAL A 296 -7.37 -15.22 -5.11
C VAL A 296 -7.95 -15.28 -3.70
N VAL A 297 -9.00 -16.04 -3.54
CA VAL A 297 -9.71 -16.20 -2.27
C VAL A 297 -9.35 -17.54 -1.66
N TYR A 298 -8.66 -17.52 -0.54
CA TYR A 298 -8.36 -18.71 0.25
C TYR A 298 -9.39 -18.87 1.37
N TYR A 299 -10.32 -19.81 1.18
CA TYR A 299 -11.45 -20.03 2.10
C TYR A 299 -11.44 -21.49 2.60
N PRO A 300 -10.59 -21.79 3.61
CA PRO A 300 -10.37 -23.18 4.04
C PRO A 300 -11.45 -23.69 4.97
N GLU A 301 -11.66 -25.01 4.93
CA GLU A 301 -12.42 -25.70 5.97
C GLU A 301 -11.59 -25.76 7.27
N LEU A 302 -12.22 -25.33 8.37
CA LEU A 302 -11.58 -25.32 9.69
C LEU A 302 -12.13 -26.43 10.57
N LYS A 303 -11.24 -27.04 11.38
CA LYS A 303 -11.60 -28.04 12.36
C LYS A 303 -11.90 -27.39 13.73
N TYR A 304 -13.05 -27.71 14.29
CA TYR A 304 -13.47 -27.29 15.60
C TYR A 304 -13.69 -28.49 16.50
N TYR A 305 -13.12 -28.46 17.70
CA TYR A 305 -13.36 -29.46 18.71
C TYR A 305 -14.35 -28.89 19.73
N THR A 306 -15.55 -29.42 19.75
CA THR A 306 -16.57 -29.06 20.74
C THR A 306 -16.69 -30.15 21.79
N LYS A 307 -16.69 -29.77 23.07
CA LYS A 307 -16.93 -30.69 24.17
C LYS A 307 -18.43 -30.80 24.41
N LYS A 308 -19.00 -31.98 24.22
CA LYS A 308 -20.39 -32.25 24.52
C LYS A 308 -20.44 -33.40 25.53
N GLY A 309 -20.65 -33.07 26.80
CA GLY A 309 -20.45 -34.02 27.92
C GLY A 309 -18.99 -34.43 28.06
N SER A 310 -18.70 -35.73 28.20
CA SER A 310 -17.36 -36.31 28.26
C SER A 310 -16.71 -36.55 26.87
N LYS A 311 -17.42 -36.36 25.78
CA LYS A 311 -16.95 -36.66 24.42
C LYS A 311 -16.54 -35.37 23.67
N HIS A 312 -15.39 -35.46 22.97
CA HIS A 312 -14.98 -34.44 22.02
C HIS A 312 -15.55 -34.76 20.63
N HIS A 313 -16.31 -33.81 20.06
CA HIS A 313 -16.82 -33.91 18.71
C HIS A 313 -16.00 -33.02 17.79
N LEU A 314 -15.50 -33.60 16.69
CA LEU A 314 -14.85 -32.87 15.62
C LEU A 314 -15.91 -32.36 14.65
N THR A 315 -16.07 -31.04 14.58
CA THR A 315 -16.89 -30.38 13.57
C THR A 315 -16.00 -29.71 12.55
N ARG A 316 -16.32 -29.82 11.27
CA ARG A 316 -15.63 -29.16 10.17
C ARG A 316 -16.55 -28.12 9.55
N LEU A 317 -16.13 -26.87 9.54
CA LEU A 317 -16.90 -25.77 8.97
C LEU A 317 -15.99 -24.86 8.17
N VAL A 318 -16.56 -24.23 7.16
CA VAL A 318 -15.96 -23.05 6.56
C VAL A 318 -16.47 -21.82 7.32
N PRO A 319 -15.58 -21.00 7.90
CA PRO A 319 -16.01 -19.87 8.71
C PRO A 319 -16.68 -18.81 7.83
N PHE A 320 -17.78 -18.24 8.29
CA PHE A 320 -18.36 -17.08 7.64
C PHE A 320 -17.47 -15.84 7.88
N SER A 321 -17.12 -15.15 6.80
CA SER A 321 -16.35 -13.91 6.84
C SER A 321 -17.02 -12.87 5.95
N SER A 322 -17.65 -11.88 6.58
CA SER A 322 -18.30 -10.78 5.85
C SER A 322 -17.30 -10.00 4.99
N GLY A 323 -16.08 -9.75 5.50
CA GLY A 323 -15.04 -9.06 4.74
C GLY A 323 -14.65 -9.79 3.46
N VAL A 324 -14.43 -11.12 3.53
CA VAL A 324 -14.12 -11.92 2.33
C VAL A 324 -15.26 -11.89 1.32
N LEU A 325 -16.51 -11.95 1.78
CA LEU A 325 -17.66 -11.87 0.88
C LEU A 325 -17.79 -10.49 0.23
N ASP A 326 -17.61 -9.44 0.99
CA ASP A 326 -17.59 -8.06 0.49
C ASP A 326 -16.51 -7.87 -0.58
N GLU A 327 -15.27 -8.32 -0.31
CA GLU A 327 -14.16 -8.30 -1.26
C GLU A 327 -14.47 -9.08 -2.56
N MET A 328 -15.11 -10.26 -2.45
CA MET A 328 -15.51 -11.05 -3.61
C MET A 328 -16.60 -10.34 -4.43
N HIS A 329 -17.64 -9.81 -3.79
CA HIS A 329 -18.69 -9.03 -4.44
C HIS A 329 -18.10 -7.82 -5.17
N TYR A 330 -17.30 -7.03 -4.46
CA TYR A 330 -16.67 -5.85 -5.02
C TYR A 330 -15.81 -6.19 -6.25
N ALA A 331 -15.00 -7.26 -6.17
CA ALA A 331 -14.21 -7.72 -7.30
C ALA A 331 -15.07 -8.11 -8.51
N THR A 332 -16.18 -8.82 -8.27
CA THR A 332 -17.10 -9.25 -9.32
C THR A 332 -17.79 -8.05 -9.99
N GLU A 333 -18.25 -7.07 -9.21
CA GLU A 333 -18.84 -5.83 -9.72
C GLU A 333 -17.87 -5.01 -10.58
N ARG A 334 -16.56 -5.11 -10.29
CA ARG A 334 -15.48 -4.50 -11.07
C ARG A 334 -15.00 -5.35 -12.24
N GLY A 335 -15.70 -6.45 -12.56
CA GLY A 335 -15.36 -7.36 -13.66
C GLY A 335 -14.04 -8.11 -13.44
N LYS A 336 -13.58 -8.24 -12.19
CA LYS A 336 -12.37 -9.00 -11.86
C LYS A 336 -12.68 -10.48 -11.78
N GLU A 337 -11.75 -11.33 -12.23
CA GLU A 337 -11.85 -12.77 -12.01
C GLU A 337 -11.63 -13.11 -10.53
N VAL A 338 -12.51 -13.96 -9.99
CA VAL A 338 -12.47 -14.42 -8.59
C VAL A 338 -12.12 -15.90 -8.57
N LEU A 339 -10.91 -16.24 -8.15
CA LEU A 339 -10.43 -17.62 -8.03
C LEU A 339 -10.60 -18.09 -6.57
N LEU A 340 -11.57 -18.97 -6.35
CA LEU A 340 -11.95 -19.41 -5.01
C LEU A 340 -11.33 -20.78 -4.68
N PHE A 341 -10.50 -20.85 -3.64
CA PHE A 341 -10.17 -22.11 -2.98
C PHE A 341 -11.24 -22.46 -1.94
N TRP A 342 -11.86 -23.63 -2.12
CA TRP A 342 -12.89 -24.15 -1.24
C TRP A 342 -12.77 -25.67 -1.15
N ASN A 343 -12.18 -26.18 -0.09
CA ASN A 343 -11.93 -27.61 0.08
C ASN A 343 -12.98 -28.35 0.92
N SER A 344 -14.04 -27.66 1.34
CA SER A 344 -15.12 -28.28 2.11
C SER A 344 -16.04 -29.15 1.24
N LYS A 345 -16.60 -30.18 1.87
CA LYS A 345 -17.73 -30.95 1.32
C LYS A 345 -19.05 -30.20 1.45
N GLN A 346 -19.11 -29.20 2.33
CA GLN A 346 -20.26 -28.34 2.49
C GLN A 346 -20.48 -27.55 1.20
N ASP A 347 -21.72 -27.45 0.77
CA ASP A 347 -22.05 -26.60 -0.37
C ASP A 347 -21.74 -25.14 -0.06
N SER A 348 -21.21 -24.45 -1.05
CA SER A 348 -20.90 -23.02 -0.94
C SER A 348 -22.16 -22.14 -0.95
N GLY A 349 -23.30 -22.71 -1.30
CA GLY A 349 -24.56 -21.99 -1.44
C GLY A 349 -24.64 -21.15 -2.73
N PRO A 350 -25.85 -20.72 -3.12
CA PRO A 350 -26.06 -20.02 -4.38
C PRO A 350 -25.39 -18.65 -4.41
N PHE A 351 -25.37 -17.92 -3.30
CA PHE A 351 -24.75 -16.58 -3.24
C PHE A 351 -23.25 -16.63 -3.52
N LEU A 352 -22.53 -17.55 -2.87
CA LEU A 352 -21.10 -17.68 -3.10
C LEU A 352 -20.81 -18.23 -4.50
N SER A 353 -21.69 -19.08 -5.02
CA SER A 353 -21.57 -19.66 -6.37
C SER A 353 -21.74 -18.62 -7.48
N SER A 354 -22.45 -17.52 -7.23
CA SER A 354 -22.67 -16.45 -8.21
C SER A 354 -21.53 -15.43 -8.28
N ILE A 355 -20.64 -15.40 -7.28
CA ILE A 355 -19.59 -14.37 -7.16
C ILE A 355 -18.16 -14.90 -7.34
N HIS A 356 -17.99 -16.13 -7.83
CA HIS A 356 -16.66 -16.62 -8.19
C HIS A 356 -16.61 -17.07 -9.64
N THR A 357 -15.49 -16.80 -10.30
CA THR A 357 -15.25 -17.21 -11.68
C THR A 357 -14.88 -18.69 -11.75
N LYS A 358 -14.05 -19.15 -10.82
CA LYS A 358 -13.60 -20.54 -10.77
C LYS A 358 -13.32 -21.01 -9.35
N LYS A 359 -13.76 -22.25 -9.04
CA LYS A 359 -13.60 -22.89 -7.74
C LYS A 359 -12.58 -24.04 -7.81
N PHE A 360 -11.70 -24.11 -6.79
CA PHE A 360 -10.65 -25.10 -6.67
C PHE A 360 -10.76 -25.86 -5.35
N LYS A 361 -10.50 -27.16 -5.37
CA LYS A 361 -10.50 -28.02 -4.19
C LYS A 361 -9.09 -28.29 -3.64
N SER A 362 -8.05 -27.97 -4.40
CA SER A 362 -6.66 -28.04 -3.94
C SER A 362 -5.95 -26.71 -4.18
N VAL A 363 -5.02 -26.36 -3.30
CA VAL A 363 -4.18 -25.18 -3.43
C VAL A 363 -3.26 -25.30 -4.64
N ASP A 364 -2.74 -26.50 -4.91
CA ASP A 364 -1.84 -26.72 -6.04
C ASP A 364 -2.56 -26.48 -7.39
N ALA A 365 -3.79 -27.00 -7.56
CA ALA A 365 -4.58 -26.76 -8.77
C ALA A 365 -4.91 -25.26 -8.97
N LEU A 366 -5.17 -24.52 -7.87
CA LEU A 366 -5.37 -23.07 -7.93
C LEU A 366 -4.07 -22.37 -8.35
N LEU A 367 -2.92 -22.76 -7.78
CA LEU A 367 -1.62 -22.18 -8.11
C LEU A 367 -1.20 -22.45 -9.55
N GLU A 368 -1.41 -23.65 -10.05
CA GLU A 368 -1.16 -24.00 -11.47
C GLU A 368 -1.99 -23.13 -12.40
N PHE A 369 -3.29 -22.98 -12.09
CA PHE A 369 -4.17 -22.13 -12.88
C PHE A 369 -3.76 -20.66 -12.84
N ALA A 370 -3.45 -20.12 -11.66
CA ALA A 370 -2.98 -18.75 -11.50
C ALA A 370 -1.64 -18.52 -12.23
N ALA A 371 -0.71 -19.48 -12.20
CA ALA A 371 0.53 -19.41 -12.93
C ALA A 371 0.29 -19.39 -14.45
N ALA A 372 -0.63 -20.21 -14.96
CA ALA A 372 -1.00 -20.21 -16.38
C ALA A 372 -1.65 -18.88 -16.81
N MET A 373 -2.47 -18.25 -15.95
CA MET A 373 -3.03 -16.91 -16.20
C MET A 373 -1.93 -15.84 -16.26
N ASN A 374 -0.92 -15.96 -15.39
CA ASN A 374 0.18 -14.99 -15.32
C ASN A 374 1.12 -15.08 -16.54
N THR A 375 1.17 -16.23 -17.21
CA THR A 375 1.97 -16.45 -18.42
C THR A 375 1.22 -16.15 -19.72
N ARG A 376 -0.12 -16.17 -19.70
CA ARG A 376 -0.93 -15.77 -20.87
C ARG A 376 -0.73 -14.26 -21.10
N GLN A 377 -0.11 -13.92 -22.22
CA GLN A 377 -0.12 -12.54 -22.71
C GLN A 377 -1.57 -12.13 -22.96
N ALA A 378 -1.95 -10.94 -22.59
CA ALA A 378 -3.21 -10.35 -23.04
C ALA A 378 -3.24 -10.47 -24.59
N PRO A 379 -4.36 -10.89 -25.20
CA PRO A 379 -4.46 -10.83 -26.65
C PRO A 379 -4.11 -9.41 -27.08
N ASN A 380 -3.21 -9.30 -28.06
CA ASN A 380 -2.86 -8.02 -28.66
C ASN A 380 -4.19 -7.39 -29.14
N HIS A 381 -4.74 -6.49 -28.35
CA HIS A 381 -5.76 -5.60 -28.87
C HIS A 381 -5.07 -4.79 -29.96
N CYS A 382 -5.50 -5.05 -31.18
CA CYS A 382 -5.06 -4.41 -32.40
C CYS A 382 -4.85 -2.92 -32.16
N SER A 383 -3.64 -2.49 -32.46
CA SER A 383 -3.35 -1.10 -32.86
C SER A 383 -4.44 -0.62 -33.81
N ARG A 384 -5.22 0.33 -33.37
CA ARG A 384 -5.92 1.25 -34.25
C ARG A 384 -5.41 2.65 -34.02
#